data_a124716d3339f30762be88cf6d1a0fdb
#
_entry.id   a124716d3339f30762be88cf6d1a0fdb
#
_cell.length_a   1.000
_cell.length_b   1.000
_cell.length_c   1.000
_cell.angle_alpha   90.00
_cell.angle_beta   90.00
_cell.angle_gamma   90.00
#
_symmetry.space_group_name_H-M   'P 1'
#
loop_
_entity.id
_entity.type
_entity.pdbx_description
1 polymer ?
#
loop_
_entity_poly.entity_id
_entity_poly.type
_entity_poly.pdbx_seq_one_letter_code
_entity_poly.pdbx_strand_id
1 'polypeptide(L)'
;MSSLIKETTELHNGIVIPRIGYRIDKEHPEEIYDHVRTALDAGFRHFDLPADSEAEKQAGKAFHDADVARYELFLSVKLANEDHGYDAALRAVDHSLKRIQTDYADLYLVDWPNPKKFRAKYEDIAKDTWRAVEMMYKNGTAHSIGLANYESRHIEFNLEHSEISPMVNQARIYPGFPFEDNLNCANEHKIQTEAFLPAAFEPIIQSKEIQIFAEKYHATPWQICTRYQLEKGCIALCQCPDVNELKKMENVFGFHIAKEDMLFLDSMKNYGPENINPDNCDF
;
A
#
# COMPACT_ATOMS: atom_id res chain seq x y z
N MET A 1 -2.83 13.67 -20.25
CA MET A 1 -2.93 13.11 -18.89
C MET A 1 -2.85 11.59 -19.01
N SER A 2 -1.93 10.95 -18.25
CA SER A 2 -1.80 9.49 -18.21
C SER A 2 -3.12 8.85 -17.79
N SER A 3 -3.42 7.64 -18.28
CA SER A 3 -4.60 6.85 -17.83
C SER A 3 -4.52 6.52 -16.35
N LEU A 4 -3.34 6.42 -15.77
CA LEU A 4 -3.10 6.06 -14.36
C LEU A 4 -3.73 7.05 -13.36
N ILE A 5 -3.81 8.32 -13.70
CA ILE A 5 -4.43 9.35 -12.84
C ILE A 5 -5.93 9.51 -13.05
N LYS A 6 -6.51 8.92 -14.09
CA LYS A 6 -7.94 9.03 -14.37
C LYS A 6 -8.77 7.98 -13.62
N GLU A 7 -8.18 6.84 -13.33
CA GLU A 7 -8.84 5.76 -12.62
C GLU A 7 -8.63 5.95 -11.12
N THR A 8 -9.68 6.39 -10.45
CA THR A 8 -9.70 6.70 -9.02
C THR A 8 -10.82 5.95 -8.31
N THR A 9 -10.74 5.88 -7.00
CA THR A 9 -11.83 5.48 -6.12
C THR A 9 -11.98 6.51 -4.99
N GLU A 10 -13.15 6.56 -4.38
CA GLU A 10 -13.44 7.44 -3.27
C GLU A 10 -13.43 6.63 -1.97
N LEU A 11 -12.66 7.06 -0.98
CA LEU A 11 -12.65 6.51 0.36
C LEU A 11 -13.92 6.96 1.11
N HIS A 12 -14.33 6.24 2.15
CA HIS A 12 -15.57 6.56 2.87
C HIS A 12 -15.60 7.94 3.56
N ASN A 13 -14.44 8.62 3.63
CA ASN A 13 -14.34 10.00 4.11
C ASN A 13 -14.40 11.06 2.98
N GLY A 14 -14.65 10.63 1.73
CA GLY A 14 -14.75 11.51 0.56
C GLY A 14 -13.42 11.85 -0.12
N ILE A 15 -12.29 11.36 0.39
CA ILE A 15 -10.99 11.55 -0.26
C ILE A 15 -10.88 10.63 -1.48
N VAL A 16 -10.44 11.22 -2.60
CA VAL A 16 -10.24 10.49 -3.87
C VAL A 16 -8.79 10.01 -3.95
N ILE A 17 -8.62 8.72 -4.21
CA ILE A 17 -7.32 8.05 -4.29
C ILE A 17 -7.14 7.36 -5.66
N PRO A 18 -5.96 7.46 -6.32
CA PRO A 18 -5.69 6.72 -7.55
C PRO A 18 -5.76 5.20 -7.33
N ARG A 19 -6.38 4.47 -8.25
CA ARG A 19 -6.52 3.01 -8.18
C ARG A 19 -5.23 2.23 -8.39
N ILE A 20 -4.15 2.91 -8.81
CA ILE A 20 -2.82 2.35 -8.91
C ILE A 20 -1.81 3.28 -8.24
N GLY A 21 -0.94 2.71 -7.41
CA GLY A 21 0.16 3.41 -6.76
C GLY A 21 1.51 2.76 -7.05
N TYR A 22 2.58 3.51 -6.85
CA TYR A 22 3.94 3.00 -6.87
C TYR A 22 4.43 2.77 -5.43
N ARG A 23 4.76 1.53 -5.11
CA ARG A 23 5.31 1.15 -3.82
C ARG A 23 6.83 1.28 -3.86
N ILE A 24 7.37 2.12 -2.98
CA ILE A 24 8.80 2.38 -2.88
C ILE A 24 9.47 1.24 -2.09
N ASP A 25 10.49 0.65 -2.69
CA ASP A 25 11.31 -0.37 -2.03
C ASP A 25 12.41 0.29 -1.19
N LYS A 26 12.60 -0.19 0.03
CA LYS A 26 13.65 0.30 0.95
C LYS A 26 14.97 -0.47 0.88
N GLU A 27 15.01 -1.59 0.18
CA GLU A 27 16.19 -2.48 0.15
C GLU A 27 17.37 -1.84 -0.61
N HIS A 28 17.07 -0.92 -1.56
CA HIS A 28 18.05 -0.20 -2.36
C HIS A 28 17.86 1.32 -2.23
N PRO A 29 18.16 1.92 -1.07
CA PRO A 29 17.86 3.33 -0.83
C PRO A 29 18.57 4.28 -1.79
N GLU A 30 19.73 3.91 -2.34
CA GLU A 30 20.47 4.68 -3.35
C GLU A 30 19.75 4.80 -4.69
N GLU A 31 18.82 3.88 -5.02
CA GLU A 31 18.07 3.87 -6.27
C GLU A 31 16.71 4.56 -6.16
N ILE A 32 16.24 4.85 -4.94
CA ILE A 32 14.89 5.38 -4.69
C ILE A 32 14.64 6.69 -5.43
N TYR A 33 15.59 7.61 -5.42
CA TYR A 33 15.44 8.89 -6.13
C TYR A 33 15.12 8.67 -7.62
N ASP A 34 15.91 7.84 -8.29
CA ASP A 34 15.76 7.59 -9.74
C ASP A 34 14.48 6.77 -10.02
N HIS A 35 14.13 5.81 -9.17
CA HIS A 35 12.90 5.04 -9.30
C HIS A 35 11.65 5.92 -9.13
N VAL A 36 11.62 6.81 -8.14
CA VAL A 36 10.51 7.75 -7.95
C VAL A 36 10.39 8.71 -9.13
N ARG A 37 11.52 9.27 -9.63
CA ARG A 37 11.51 10.10 -10.83
C ARG A 37 10.95 9.36 -12.04
N THR A 38 11.37 8.11 -12.22
CA THR A 38 10.88 7.26 -13.31
C THR A 38 9.38 6.98 -13.19
N ALA A 39 8.89 6.69 -11.99
CA ALA A 39 7.46 6.44 -11.75
C ALA A 39 6.63 7.71 -12.00
N LEU A 40 7.12 8.90 -11.60
CA LEU A 40 6.50 10.19 -11.92
C LEU A 40 6.41 10.42 -13.42
N ASP A 41 7.49 10.15 -14.16
CA ASP A 41 7.55 10.26 -15.63
C ASP A 41 6.64 9.26 -16.35
N ALA A 42 6.46 8.05 -15.75
CA ALA A 42 5.50 7.06 -16.21
C ALA A 42 4.03 7.45 -15.90
N GLY A 43 3.80 8.51 -15.12
CA GLY A 43 2.47 9.04 -14.82
C GLY A 43 1.89 8.61 -13.49
N PHE A 44 2.64 7.92 -12.62
CA PHE A 44 2.19 7.65 -11.26
C PHE A 44 2.04 8.94 -10.46
N ARG A 45 1.01 9.00 -9.62
CA ARG A 45 0.74 10.11 -8.70
C ARG A 45 0.41 9.65 -7.28
N HIS A 46 0.23 8.35 -7.08
CA HIS A 46 0.11 7.72 -5.77
C HIS A 46 1.41 6.98 -5.44
N PHE A 47 2.02 7.31 -4.29
CA PHE A 47 3.28 6.73 -3.83
C PHE A 47 3.12 6.19 -2.41
N ASP A 48 3.45 4.91 -2.23
CA ASP A 48 3.47 4.23 -0.95
C ASP A 48 4.90 4.21 -0.40
N LEU A 49 5.16 5.01 0.64
CA LEU A 49 6.47 5.15 1.25
C LEU A 49 6.65 4.11 2.38
N PRO A 50 7.81 3.45 2.46
CA PRO A 50 8.13 2.63 3.62
C PRO A 50 8.41 3.52 4.85
N ALA A 51 8.20 2.98 6.06
CA ALA A 51 8.62 3.62 7.30
C ALA A 51 10.15 3.52 7.46
N ASP A 52 10.89 4.25 6.63
CA ASP A 52 12.35 4.27 6.60
C ASP A 52 12.88 5.67 6.34
N SER A 53 13.77 6.15 7.20
CA SER A 53 14.24 7.54 7.17
C SER A 53 15.04 7.90 5.92
N GLU A 54 15.81 6.97 5.36
CA GLU A 54 16.59 7.24 4.16
C GLU A 54 15.70 7.19 2.92
N ALA A 55 14.81 6.19 2.85
CA ALA A 55 13.82 6.09 1.77
C ALA A 55 12.93 7.35 1.70
N GLU A 56 12.45 7.85 2.83
CA GLU A 56 11.64 9.08 2.90
C GLU A 56 12.41 10.31 2.41
N LYS A 57 13.70 10.45 2.75
CA LYS A 57 14.53 11.57 2.28
C LYS A 57 14.76 11.52 0.77
N GLN A 58 15.09 10.34 0.23
CA GLN A 58 15.34 10.18 -1.21
C GLN A 58 14.06 10.41 -2.02
N ALA A 59 12.93 9.87 -1.56
CA ALA A 59 11.63 10.10 -2.18
C ALA A 59 11.22 11.58 -2.09
N GLY A 60 11.36 12.21 -0.92
CA GLY A 60 11.06 13.62 -0.71
C GLY A 60 11.86 14.53 -1.63
N LYS A 61 13.16 14.24 -1.79
CA LYS A 61 14.01 14.96 -2.76
C LYS A 61 13.51 14.77 -4.19
N ALA A 62 13.15 13.54 -4.58
CA ALA A 62 12.65 13.27 -5.92
C ALA A 62 11.33 13.98 -6.21
N PHE A 63 10.40 14.07 -5.24
CA PHE A 63 9.16 14.82 -5.36
C PHE A 63 9.40 16.33 -5.47
N HIS A 64 10.31 16.86 -4.64
CA HIS A 64 10.65 18.28 -4.68
C HIS A 64 11.32 18.69 -6.00
N ASP A 65 12.20 17.84 -6.55
CA ASP A 65 12.90 18.11 -7.82
C ASP A 65 12.02 17.82 -9.06
N ALA A 66 10.79 17.31 -8.85
CA ALA A 66 9.84 17.08 -9.93
C ALA A 66 9.03 18.34 -10.24
N ASP A 67 8.69 18.52 -11.52
CA ASP A 67 7.74 19.57 -11.96
C ASP A 67 6.30 19.08 -11.76
N VAL A 68 5.96 18.69 -10.50
CA VAL A 68 4.64 18.17 -10.09
C VAL A 68 4.26 18.84 -8.78
N ALA A 69 3.12 19.50 -8.78
CA ALA A 69 2.64 20.17 -7.57
C ALA A 69 2.25 19.15 -6.48
N ARG A 70 2.49 19.50 -5.19
CA ARG A 70 2.19 18.60 -4.05
C ARG A 70 0.75 18.07 -4.05
N TYR A 71 -0.22 18.91 -4.42
CA TYR A 71 -1.64 18.53 -4.47
C TYR A 71 -1.99 17.56 -5.62
N GLU A 72 -1.08 17.35 -6.57
CA GLU A 72 -1.23 16.32 -7.62
C GLU A 72 -0.71 14.96 -7.17
N LEU A 73 -0.02 14.90 -6.03
CA LEU A 73 0.52 13.68 -5.44
C LEU A 73 -0.39 13.16 -4.32
N PHE A 74 -0.57 11.86 -4.28
CA PHE A 74 -1.15 11.12 -3.17
C PHE A 74 -0.03 10.35 -2.48
N LEU A 75 0.36 10.77 -1.27
CA LEU A 75 1.47 10.19 -0.52
C LEU A 75 0.94 9.40 0.68
N SER A 76 1.15 8.07 0.64
CA SER A 76 0.90 7.16 1.76
C SER A 76 2.17 7.03 2.59
N VAL A 77 2.09 7.42 3.87
CA VAL A 77 3.19 7.42 4.84
C VAL A 77 2.88 6.41 5.94
N LYS A 78 3.90 5.76 6.50
CA LYS A 78 3.72 4.71 7.50
C LYS A 78 4.33 5.05 8.84
N LEU A 79 3.66 4.61 9.90
CA LEU A 79 4.22 4.56 11.25
C LEU A 79 5.12 3.32 11.39
N ALA A 80 6.38 3.54 11.78
CA ALA A 80 7.30 2.43 12.04
C ALA A 80 6.89 1.61 13.27
N ASN A 81 7.26 0.33 13.28
CA ASN A 81 6.96 -0.59 14.40
C ASN A 81 7.50 -0.13 15.75
N GLU A 82 8.62 0.59 15.74
CA GLU A 82 9.27 1.11 16.96
C GLU A 82 8.54 2.30 17.58
N ASP A 83 7.69 2.98 16.81
CA ASP A 83 7.08 4.27 17.15
C ASP A 83 5.60 4.16 17.55
N HIS A 84 5.12 2.95 17.87
CA HIS A 84 3.78 2.75 18.40
C HIS A 84 3.61 3.41 19.78
N GLY A 85 2.40 3.86 20.08
CA GLY A 85 2.03 4.64 21.26
C GLY A 85 1.77 6.10 20.93
N TYR A 86 0.99 6.78 21.77
CA TYR A 86 0.42 8.10 21.45
C TYR A 86 1.49 9.16 21.12
N ASP A 87 2.38 9.45 22.07
CA ASP A 87 3.38 10.51 21.89
C ASP A 87 4.47 10.15 20.88
N ALA A 88 4.80 8.85 20.76
CA ALA A 88 5.78 8.37 19.80
C ALA A 88 5.27 8.53 18.37
N ALA A 89 4.01 8.13 18.11
CA ALA A 89 3.38 8.26 16.80
C ALA A 89 3.27 9.72 16.34
N LEU A 90 2.91 10.66 17.25
CA LEU A 90 2.85 12.09 16.91
C LEU A 90 4.24 12.65 16.55
N ARG A 91 5.30 12.23 17.25
CA ARG A 91 6.66 12.63 16.86
C ARG A 91 7.12 12.00 15.55
N ALA A 92 6.77 10.75 15.32
CA ALA A 92 7.15 10.02 14.12
C ALA A 92 6.59 10.69 12.85
N VAL A 93 5.29 11.06 12.82
CA VAL A 93 4.71 11.74 11.66
C VAL A 93 5.39 13.07 11.38
N ASP A 94 5.70 13.88 12.39
CA ASP A 94 6.42 15.15 12.22
C ASP A 94 7.81 14.94 11.60
N HIS A 95 8.51 13.88 12.00
CA HIS A 95 9.82 13.54 11.44
C HIS A 95 9.71 13.06 9.99
N SER A 96 8.73 12.19 9.68
CA SER A 96 8.49 11.69 8.33
C SER A 96 8.14 12.84 7.38
N LEU A 97 7.19 13.70 7.74
CA LEU A 97 6.80 14.83 6.89
C LEU A 97 7.96 15.79 6.61
N LYS A 98 8.84 16.05 7.60
CA LYS A 98 10.05 16.84 7.39
C LYS A 98 11.04 16.18 6.43
N ARG A 99 11.21 14.85 6.50
CA ARG A 99 12.08 14.12 5.57
C ARG A 99 11.54 14.09 4.16
N ILE A 100 10.22 13.93 4.02
CA ILE A 100 9.50 13.96 2.72
C ILE A 100 9.38 15.38 2.16
N GLN A 101 9.61 16.42 2.99
CA GLN A 101 9.48 17.85 2.65
C GLN A 101 8.03 18.23 2.29
N THR A 102 7.09 17.83 3.12
CA THR A 102 5.65 18.12 2.99
C THR A 102 5.03 18.46 4.33
N ASP A 103 3.88 19.14 4.33
CA ASP A 103 3.15 19.56 5.53
C ASP A 103 2.07 18.54 5.94
N TYR A 104 1.71 17.60 5.06
CA TYR A 104 0.66 16.61 5.30
C TYR A 104 0.92 15.29 4.56
N ALA A 105 0.34 14.20 5.06
CA ALA A 105 0.18 12.94 4.37
C ALA A 105 -1.25 12.85 3.78
N ASP A 106 -1.40 12.34 2.55
CA ASP A 106 -2.73 12.02 2.02
C ASP A 106 -3.33 10.80 2.72
N LEU A 107 -2.49 9.83 3.06
CA LEU A 107 -2.84 8.66 3.85
C LEU A 107 -1.73 8.36 4.87
N TYR A 108 -2.09 8.19 6.15
CA TYR A 108 -1.17 7.73 7.17
C TYR A 108 -1.58 6.36 7.70
N LEU A 109 -0.67 5.40 7.62
CA LEU A 109 -0.92 3.99 7.94
C LEU A 109 -0.17 3.55 9.20
N VAL A 110 -0.83 2.83 10.10
CA VAL A 110 -0.17 2.07 11.16
C VAL A 110 0.36 0.79 10.53
N ASP A 111 1.69 0.64 10.46
CA ASP A 111 2.30 -0.58 9.93
C ASP A 111 2.39 -1.63 11.03
N TRP A 112 1.86 -2.83 10.72
CA TRP A 112 1.73 -4.00 11.59
C TRP A 112 0.97 -3.78 12.92
N PRO A 113 0.00 -4.64 13.24
CA PRO A 113 -0.84 -4.47 14.43
C PRO A 113 -0.08 -4.73 15.74
N ASN A 114 0.81 -5.73 15.76
CA ASN A 114 1.37 -6.27 17.00
C ASN A 114 2.90 -6.44 16.95
N PRO A 115 3.67 -5.33 16.88
CA PRO A 115 5.13 -5.38 16.84
C PRO A 115 5.71 -6.04 18.11
N LYS A 116 6.80 -6.80 17.94
CA LYS A 116 7.47 -7.57 19.01
C LYS A 116 7.75 -6.74 20.26
N LYS A 117 8.21 -5.51 20.09
CA LYS A 117 8.54 -4.57 21.18
C LYS A 117 7.36 -4.32 22.12
N PHE A 118 6.14 -4.30 21.60
CA PHE A 118 4.94 -3.90 22.35
C PHE A 118 3.97 -5.06 22.64
N ARG A 119 4.28 -6.27 22.20
CA ARG A 119 3.39 -7.43 22.23
C ARG A 119 2.82 -7.73 23.62
N ALA A 120 3.61 -7.56 24.70
CA ALA A 120 3.14 -7.76 26.07
C ALA A 120 2.07 -6.76 26.53
N LYS A 121 1.88 -5.65 25.81
CA LYS A 121 0.89 -4.59 26.08
C LYS A 121 0.11 -4.21 24.83
N TYR A 122 -0.10 -5.18 23.95
CA TYR A 122 -0.66 -4.97 22.61
C TYR A 122 -1.91 -4.09 22.64
N GLU A 123 -2.94 -4.45 23.42
CA GLU A 123 -4.23 -3.75 23.39
C GLU A 123 -4.12 -2.27 23.79
N ASP A 124 -3.37 -1.98 24.86
CA ASP A 124 -3.19 -0.60 25.32
C ASP A 124 -2.42 0.24 24.31
N ILE A 125 -1.34 -0.33 23.77
CA ILE A 125 -0.49 0.35 22.79
C ILE A 125 -1.22 0.55 21.46
N ALA A 126 -2.01 -0.43 21.01
CA ALA A 126 -2.80 -0.30 19.79
C ALA A 126 -3.83 0.83 19.91
N LYS A 127 -4.56 0.90 21.04
CA LYS A 127 -5.52 1.99 21.33
C LYS A 127 -4.84 3.36 21.37
N ASP A 128 -3.72 3.48 22.07
CA ASP A 128 -2.97 4.73 22.18
C ASP A 128 -2.39 5.17 20.84
N THR A 129 -1.89 4.22 20.04
CA THR A 129 -1.41 4.49 18.68
C THR A 129 -2.53 5.00 17.79
N TRP A 130 -3.69 4.33 17.81
CA TRP A 130 -4.81 4.75 16.97
C TRP A 130 -5.36 6.13 17.36
N ARG A 131 -5.45 6.43 18.66
CA ARG A 131 -5.82 7.78 19.13
C ARG A 131 -4.88 8.88 18.62
N ALA A 132 -3.59 8.60 18.51
CA ALA A 132 -2.63 9.54 17.90
C ALA A 132 -2.93 9.74 16.41
N VAL A 133 -3.21 8.66 15.68
CA VAL A 133 -3.55 8.69 14.26
C VAL A 133 -4.87 9.44 14.02
N GLU A 134 -5.88 9.23 14.86
CA GLU A 134 -7.11 10.02 14.83
C GLU A 134 -6.85 11.52 15.08
N MET A 135 -5.91 11.86 15.95
CA MET A 135 -5.51 13.25 16.17
C MET A 135 -4.85 13.85 14.92
N MET A 136 -4.01 13.10 14.21
CA MET A 136 -3.42 13.53 12.93
C MET A 136 -4.49 13.81 11.88
N TYR A 137 -5.54 12.99 11.84
CA TYR A 137 -6.69 13.21 10.96
C TYR A 137 -7.48 14.47 11.35
N LYS A 138 -7.81 14.63 12.64
CA LYS A 138 -8.58 15.77 13.16
C LYS A 138 -7.89 17.13 12.96
N ASN A 139 -6.55 17.16 13.00
CA ASN A 139 -5.77 18.39 12.84
C ASN A 139 -5.28 18.62 11.40
N GLY A 140 -5.56 17.70 10.47
CA GLY A 140 -5.19 17.81 9.05
C GLY A 140 -3.75 17.43 8.72
N THR A 141 -2.98 16.87 9.67
CA THR A 141 -1.65 16.29 9.40
C THR A 141 -1.74 15.07 8.49
N ALA A 142 -2.84 14.32 8.57
CA ALA A 142 -3.21 13.25 7.65
C ALA A 142 -4.62 13.48 7.11
N HIS A 143 -4.82 13.42 5.78
CA HIS A 143 -6.13 13.59 5.15
C HIS A 143 -6.96 12.30 5.17
N SER A 144 -6.31 11.15 5.25
CA SER A 144 -6.91 9.83 5.47
C SER A 144 -6.01 9.02 6.41
N ILE A 145 -6.61 8.06 7.11
CA ILE A 145 -5.91 7.20 8.05
C ILE A 145 -6.26 5.73 7.81
N GLY A 146 -5.33 4.83 8.08
CA GLY A 146 -5.53 3.42 7.79
C GLY A 146 -4.53 2.51 8.48
N LEU A 147 -4.59 1.27 8.08
CA LEU A 147 -3.89 0.13 8.65
C LEU A 147 -3.04 -0.54 7.56
N ALA A 148 -1.97 -1.22 7.94
CA ALA A 148 -1.21 -2.07 7.04
C ALA A 148 -0.83 -3.40 7.72
N ASN A 149 -1.00 -4.50 7.00
CA ASN A 149 -0.77 -5.86 7.49
C ASN A 149 -1.72 -6.30 8.63
N TYR A 150 -2.89 -5.67 8.75
CA TYR A 150 -3.92 -6.07 9.72
C TYR A 150 -4.76 -7.21 9.15
N GLU A 151 -4.97 -8.26 9.94
CA GLU A 151 -5.94 -9.33 9.66
C GLU A 151 -7.30 -8.98 10.25
N SER A 152 -8.36 -9.68 9.84
CA SER A 152 -9.75 -9.40 10.23
C SER A 152 -9.93 -9.15 11.73
N ARG A 153 -9.36 -10.00 12.60
CA ARG A 153 -9.43 -9.82 14.06
C ARG A 153 -8.80 -8.52 14.56
N HIS A 154 -7.76 -8.05 13.89
CA HIS A 154 -7.10 -6.79 14.26
C HIS A 154 -7.90 -5.59 13.76
N ILE A 155 -8.54 -5.70 12.59
CA ILE A 155 -9.46 -4.70 12.05
C ILE A 155 -10.65 -4.55 12.99
N GLU A 156 -11.28 -5.66 13.39
CA GLU A 156 -12.40 -5.68 14.32
C GLU A 156 -12.03 -5.07 15.68
N PHE A 157 -10.88 -5.45 16.24
CA PHE A 157 -10.36 -4.85 17.47
C PHE A 157 -10.16 -3.33 17.33
N ASN A 158 -9.59 -2.87 16.21
CA ASN A 158 -9.42 -1.43 15.97
C ASN A 158 -10.77 -0.72 15.90
N LEU A 159 -11.74 -1.26 15.15
CA LEU A 159 -13.08 -0.69 15.00
C LEU A 159 -13.84 -0.60 16.33
N GLU A 160 -13.71 -1.60 17.20
CA GLU A 160 -14.34 -1.61 18.53
C GLU A 160 -13.83 -0.48 19.44
N HIS A 161 -12.58 -0.04 19.24
CA HIS A 161 -11.92 0.92 20.11
C HIS A 161 -11.60 2.27 19.45
N SER A 162 -12.01 2.46 18.19
CA SER A 162 -11.80 3.70 17.43
C SER A 162 -12.99 4.66 17.51
N GLU A 163 -12.71 5.96 17.52
CA GLU A 163 -13.69 7.00 17.27
C GLU A 163 -13.88 7.26 15.77
N ILE A 164 -12.78 7.13 15.01
CA ILE A 164 -12.75 7.29 13.56
C ILE A 164 -12.26 5.97 12.95
N SER A 165 -13.10 5.35 12.13
CA SER A 165 -12.76 4.09 11.44
C SER A 165 -11.63 4.29 10.42
N PRO A 166 -10.75 3.29 10.24
CA PRO A 166 -9.74 3.34 9.19
C PRO A 166 -10.39 3.38 7.81
N MET A 167 -9.82 4.18 6.89
CA MET A 167 -10.28 4.30 5.50
C MET A 167 -9.67 3.23 4.60
N VAL A 168 -8.47 2.77 4.94
CA VAL A 168 -7.66 1.85 4.13
C VAL A 168 -7.08 0.73 5.00
N ASN A 169 -7.00 -0.48 4.44
CA ASN A 169 -6.13 -1.54 4.96
C ASN A 169 -5.21 -2.04 3.84
N GLN A 170 -3.91 -1.91 4.02
CA GLN A 170 -2.90 -2.39 3.08
C GLN A 170 -2.57 -3.86 3.35
N ALA A 171 -2.74 -4.74 2.36
CA ALA A 171 -2.57 -6.18 2.54
C ALA A 171 -1.85 -6.84 1.36
N ARG A 172 -1.20 -7.97 1.62
CA ARG A 172 -0.65 -8.83 0.56
C ARG A 172 -1.79 -9.57 -0.13
N ILE A 173 -2.04 -9.25 -1.40
CA ILE A 173 -3.02 -9.93 -2.25
C ILE A 173 -2.41 -10.10 -3.64
N TYR A 174 -2.31 -11.33 -4.11
CA TYR A 174 -1.71 -11.67 -5.40
C TYR A 174 -2.19 -13.04 -5.88
N PRO A 175 -2.01 -13.41 -7.15
CA PRO A 175 -2.37 -14.74 -7.65
C PRO A 175 -1.78 -15.86 -6.78
N GLY A 176 -2.63 -16.78 -6.31
CA GLY A 176 -2.27 -17.82 -5.36
C GLY A 176 -2.34 -17.41 -3.88
N PHE A 177 -2.65 -16.14 -3.60
CA PHE A 177 -2.90 -15.64 -2.25
C PHE A 177 -3.99 -14.55 -2.25
N PRO A 178 -5.26 -14.93 -2.46
CA PRO A 178 -6.38 -13.98 -2.60
C PRO A 178 -6.78 -13.31 -1.28
N PHE A 179 -6.45 -13.89 -0.13
CA PHE A 179 -6.72 -13.39 1.23
C PHE A 179 -8.20 -12.99 1.44
N GLU A 180 -9.12 -13.84 0.98
CA GLU A 180 -10.57 -13.58 0.87
C GLU A 180 -11.22 -13.13 2.18
N ASP A 181 -10.93 -13.80 3.32
CA ASP A 181 -11.55 -13.47 4.61
C ASP A 181 -11.21 -12.04 5.05
N ASN A 182 -9.97 -11.61 4.81
CA ASN A 182 -9.52 -10.26 5.13
C ASN A 182 -10.15 -9.22 4.20
N LEU A 183 -10.22 -9.54 2.90
CA LEU A 183 -10.85 -8.68 1.90
C LEU A 183 -12.35 -8.50 2.17
N ASN A 184 -13.04 -9.57 2.54
CA ASN A 184 -14.46 -9.52 2.90
C ASN A 184 -14.69 -8.69 4.16
N CYS A 185 -13.91 -8.90 5.22
CA CYS A 185 -13.98 -8.09 6.44
C CYS A 185 -13.77 -6.60 6.14
N ALA A 186 -12.75 -6.23 5.37
CA ALA A 186 -12.51 -4.85 4.99
C ALA A 186 -13.71 -4.25 4.21
N ASN A 187 -14.26 -4.99 3.25
CA ASN A 187 -15.39 -4.55 2.44
C ASN A 187 -16.67 -4.36 3.29
N GLU A 188 -16.96 -5.27 4.21
CA GLU A 188 -18.11 -5.16 5.13
C GLU A 188 -18.08 -3.88 5.95
N HIS A 189 -16.89 -3.43 6.32
CA HIS A 189 -16.67 -2.20 7.08
C HIS A 189 -16.37 -0.97 6.21
N LYS A 190 -16.49 -1.08 4.87
CA LYS A 190 -16.18 -0.02 3.89
C LYS A 190 -14.75 0.49 3.97
N ILE A 191 -13.83 -0.37 4.38
CA ILE A 191 -12.40 -0.11 4.40
C ILE A 191 -11.84 -0.50 3.03
N GLN A 192 -11.27 0.44 2.30
CA GLN A 192 -10.68 0.16 1.00
C GLN A 192 -9.39 -0.66 1.17
N THR A 193 -9.27 -1.76 0.45
CA THR A 193 -8.03 -2.54 0.45
C THR A 193 -7.04 -1.98 -0.57
N GLU A 194 -5.81 -1.72 -0.13
CA GLU A 194 -4.65 -1.58 -0.99
C GLU A 194 -3.90 -2.90 -1.04
N ALA A 195 -3.68 -3.42 -2.25
CA ALA A 195 -3.06 -4.71 -2.47
C ALA A 195 -1.62 -4.55 -2.99
N PHE A 196 -0.70 -5.34 -2.45
CA PHE A 196 0.68 -5.37 -2.92
C PHE A 196 1.22 -6.79 -3.06
N LEU A 197 2.27 -6.96 -3.88
CA LEU A 197 3.04 -8.19 -3.93
C LEU A 197 4.07 -8.20 -2.77
N PRO A 198 4.45 -9.39 -2.25
CA PRO A 198 5.53 -9.49 -1.28
C PRO A 198 6.87 -9.03 -1.87
N ALA A 199 7.84 -8.69 -1.03
CA ALA A 199 9.20 -8.32 -1.50
C ALA A 199 9.82 -9.44 -2.38
N ALA A 200 9.63 -10.72 -2.01
CA ALA A 200 10.05 -11.86 -2.82
C ALA A 200 9.00 -12.21 -3.90
N PHE A 201 8.77 -11.31 -4.84
CA PHE A 201 7.74 -11.43 -5.90
C PHE A 201 8.21 -12.21 -7.14
N GLU A 202 9.50 -12.38 -7.36
CA GLU A 202 10.06 -12.98 -8.58
C GLU A 202 9.47 -14.38 -8.89
N PRO A 203 9.31 -15.28 -7.91
CA PRO A 203 8.71 -16.59 -8.18
C PRO A 203 7.26 -16.50 -8.68
N ILE A 204 6.52 -15.46 -8.26
CA ILE A 204 5.14 -15.21 -8.72
C ILE A 204 5.19 -14.74 -10.17
N ILE A 205 5.95 -13.68 -10.44
CA ILE A 205 6.09 -13.06 -11.76
C ILE A 205 6.65 -14.06 -12.80
N GLN A 206 7.57 -14.93 -12.38
CA GLN A 206 8.21 -15.92 -13.26
C GLN A 206 7.44 -17.25 -13.35
N SER A 207 6.34 -17.41 -12.59
CA SER A 207 5.56 -18.64 -12.62
C SER A 207 5.02 -18.92 -14.03
N LYS A 208 4.95 -20.20 -14.38
CA LYS A 208 4.46 -20.62 -15.70
C LYS A 208 3.01 -20.17 -15.95
N GLU A 209 2.21 -20.20 -14.92
CA GLU A 209 0.80 -19.79 -14.97
C GLU A 209 0.68 -18.31 -15.32
N ILE A 210 1.41 -17.44 -14.63
CA ILE A 210 1.39 -16.00 -14.93
C ILE A 210 1.90 -15.70 -16.34
N GLN A 211 2.94 -16.42 -16.82
CA GLN A 211 3.41 -16.26 -18.19
C GLN A 211 2.33 -16.66 -19.22
N ILE A 212 1.59 -17.74 -18.98
CA ILE A 212 0.46 -18.16 -19.85
C ILE A 212 -0.62 -17.09 -19.91
N PHE A 213 -0.97 -16.49 -18.77
CA PHE A 213 -1.96 -15.40 -18.76
C PHE A 213 -1.44 -14.13 -19.40
N ALA A 214 -0.15 -13.82 -19.24
CA ALA A 214 0.48 -12.69 -19.93
C ALA A 214 0.37 -12.83 -21.45
N GLU A 215 0.63 -14.01 -22.00
CA GLU A 215 0.44 -14.32 -23.43
C GLU A 215 -1.04 -14.23 -23.83
N LYS A 216 -1.93 -14.84 -23.06
CA LYS A 216 -3.40 -14.86 -23.34
C LYS A 216 -3.99 -13.47 -23.43
N TYR A 217 -3.58 -12.55 -22.54
CA TYR A 217 -4.12 -11.20 -22.46
C TYR A 217 -3.28 -10.16 -23.20
N HIS A 218 -2.21 -10.58 -23.89
CA HIS A 218 -1.25 -9.67 -24.55
C HIS A 218 -0.70 -8.60 -23.59
N ALA A 219 -0.45 -8.99 -22.35
CA ALA A 219 0.01 -8.14 -21.25
C ALA A 219 1.35 -8.65 -20.71
N THR A 220 1.97 -7.88 -19.83
CA THR A 220 3.16 -8.35 -19.12
C THR A 220 2.77 -9.08 -17.83
N PRO A 221 3.63 -9.94 -17.28
CA PRO A 221 3.40 -10.59 -15.99
C PRO A 221 3.05 -9.61 -14.86
N TRP A 222 3.71 -8.46 -14.83
CA TRP A 222 3.41 -7.38 -13.90
C TRP A 222 2.01 -6.81 -14.09
N GLN A 223 1.60 -6.59 -15.33
CA GLN A 223 0.23 -6.14 -15.64
C GLN A 223 -0.82 -7.17 -15.23
N ILE A 224 -0.55 -8.48 -15.39
CA ILE A 224 -1.47 -9.53 -14.93
C ILE A 224 -1.66 -9.48 -13.42
N CYS A 225 -0.57 -9.41 -12.63
CA CYS A 225 -0.66 -9.34 -11.18
C CYS A 225 -1.35 -8.06 -10.70
N THR A 226 -1.03 -6.92 -11.32
CA THR A 226 -1.67 -5.63 -11.01
C THR A 226 -3.15 -5.64 -11.39
N ARG A 227 -3.49 -6.18 -12.58
CA ARG A 227 -4.89 -6.28 -13.03
C ARG A 227 -5.70 -7.23 -12.14
N TYR A 228 -5.13 -8.33 -11.70
CA TYR A 228 -5.75 -9.23 -10.74
C TYR A 228 -6.18 -8.49 -9.46
N GLN A 229 -5.30 -7.66 -8.88
CA GLN A 229 -5.61 -6.84 -7.71
C GLN A 229 -6.76 -5.86 -7.99
N LEU A 230 -6.74 -5.20 -9.15
CA LEU A 230 -7.79 -4.28 -9.59
C LEU A 230 -9.15 -4.99 -9.77
N GLU A 231 -9.17 -6.23 -10.33
CA GLU A 231 -10.39 -7.04 -10.48
C GLU A 231 -10.96 -7.51 -9.14
N LYS A 232 -10.11 -7.67 -8.12
CA LYS A 232 -10.53 -7.91 -6.72
C LYS A 232 -11.13 -6.65 -6.04
N GLY A 233 -11.23 -5.52 -6.75
CA GLY A 233 -11.72 -4.26 -6.19
C GLY A 233 -10.69 -3.50 -5.34
N CYS A 234 -9.43 -3.95 -5.34
CA CYS A 234 -8.36 -3.30 -4.60
C CYS A 234 -7.78 -2.10 -5.35
N ILE A 235 -7.12 -1.21 -4.61
CA ILE A 235 -6.09 -0.32 -5.15
C ILE A 235 -4.83 -1.16 -5.30
N ALA A 236 -4.19 -1.12 -6.46
CA ALA A 236 -3.00 -1.91 -6.72
C ALA A 236 -1.72 -1.10 -6.48
N LEU A 237 -0.84 -1.61 -5.62
CA LEU A 237 0.47 -1.01 -5.38
C LEU A 237 1.54 -1.78 -6.17
N CYS A 238 2.01 -1.15 -7.24
CA CYS A 238 3.03 -1.70 -8.13
C CYS A 238 4.43 -1.44 -7.55
N GLN A 239 5.26 -2.49 -7.47
CA GLN A 239 6.65 -2.42 -7.01
C GLN A 239 7.60 -2.90 -8.11
N CYS A 240 7.33 -2.54 -9.37
CA CYS A 240 8.15 -2.97 -10.48
C CYS A 240 9.46 -2.18 -10.55
N PRO A 241 10.63 -2.84 -10.51
CA PRO A 241 11.93 -2.15 -10.60
C PRO A 241 12.31 -1.77 -12.03
N ASP A 242 11.70 -2.39 -13.05
CA ASP A 242 12.03 -2.13 -14.45
C ASP A 242 11.26 -0.94 -15.01
N VAL A 243 12.00 0.07 -15.45
CA VAL A 243 11.48 1.31 -16.06
C VAL A 243 10.55 1.04 -17.24
N ASN A 244 10.86 0.05 -18.08
CA ASN A 244 10.06 -0.26 -19.25
C ASN A 244 8.74 -0.92 -18.85
N GLU A 245 8.76 -1.75 -17.82
CA GLU A 245 7.55 -2.34 -17.25
C GLU A 245 6.67 -1.27 -16.58
N LEU A 246 7.25 -0.32 -15.85
CA LEU A 246 6.50 0.81 -15.26
C LEU A 246 5.75 1.62 -16.32
N LYS A 247 6.38 1.92 -17.45
CA LYS A 247 5.73 2.63 -18.56
C LYS A 247 4.57 1.85 -19.16
N LYS A 248 4.65 0.52 -19.20
CA LYS A 248 3.56 -0.35 -19.70
C LYS A 248 2.34 -0.34 -18.78
N MET A 249 2.49 0.01 -17.48
CA MET A 249 1.38 0.08 -16.53
C MET A 249 0.26 1.02 -16.99
N GLU A 250 0.55 2.01 -17.84
CA GLU A 250 -0.47 2.86 -18.45
C GLU A 250 -1.60 2.04 -19.12
N ASN A 251 -1.28 0.86 -19.65
CA ASN A 251 -2.24 0.00 -20.35
C ASN A 251 -2.96 -1.01 -19.44
N VAL A 252 -2.71 -1.04 -18.12
CA VAL A 252 -3.32 -2.02 -17.19
C VAL A 252 -4.83 -1.92 -17.11
N PHE A 253 -5.40 -0.76 -17.39
CA PHE A 253 -6.84 -0.52 -17.46
C PHE A 253 -7.45 -0.87 -18.82
N GLY A 254 -6.64 -1.24 -19.83
CA GLY A 254 -7.09 -1.53 -21.19
C GLY A 254 -7.65 -2.94 -21.42
N PHE A 255 -7.61 -3.82 -20.41
CA PHE A 255 -8.12 -5.19 -20.48
C PHE A 255 -8.76 -5.63 -19.17
N HIS A 256 -9.54 -6.72 -19.23
CA HIS A 256 -10.14 -7.37 -18.06
C HIS A 256 -9.76 -8.84 -18.02
N ILE A 257 -9.52 -9.38 -16.84
CA ILE A 257 -9.33 -10.82 -16.64
C ILE A 257 -10.71 -11.47 -16.54
N ALA A 258 -10.97 -12.50 -17.34
CA ALA A 258 -12.24 -13.21 -17.33
C ALA A 258 -12.47 -13.87 -15.95
N LYS A 259 -13.74 -14.02 -15.57
CA LYS A 259 -14.11 -14.56 -14.25
C LYS A 259 -13.54 -15.96 -14.00
N GLU A 260 -13.53 -16.81 -15.01
CA GLU A 260 -12.97 -18.16 -14.93
C GLU A 260 -11.45 -18.14 -14.69
N ASP A 261 -10.77 -17.18 -15.31
CA ASP A 261 -9.33 -16.99 -15.14
C ASP A 261 -9.01 -16.39 -13.75
N MET A 262 -9.86 -15.51 -13.22
CA MET A 262 -9.76 -15.01 -11.85
C MET A 262 -9.84 -16.16 -10.84
N LEU A 263 -10.82 -17.09 -11.01
CA LEU A 263 -10.95 -18.27 -10.15
C LEU A 263 -9.71 -19.18 -10.23
N PHE A 264 -9.14 -19.33 -11.43
CA PHE A 264 -7.89 -20.07 -11.58
C PHE A 264 -6.74 -19.38 -10.84
N LEU A 265 -6.57 -18.06 -11.02
CA LEU A 265 -5.53 -17.27 -10.35
C LEU A 265 -5.67 -17.32 -8.83
N ASP A 266 -6.90 -17.32 -8.29
CA ASP A 266 -7.18 -17.51 -6.87
C ASP A 266 -6.67 -18.85 -6.35
N SER A 267 -6.86 -19.91 -7.14
CA SER A 267 -6.54 -21.31 -6.78
C SER A 267 -5.09 -21.72 -7.10
N MET A 268 -4.29 -20.84 -7.69
CA MET A 268 -2.89 -21.12 -7.99
C MET A 268 -2.12 -21.51 -6.72
N LYS A 269 -1.04 -22.28 -6.92
CA LYS A 269 -0.05 -22.46 -5.85
C LYS A 269 0.46 -21.10 -5.40
N ASN A 270 0.55 -20.91 -4.10
CA ASN A 270 1.24 -19.75 -3.55
C ASN A 270 2.75 -19.85 -3.83
N TYR A 271 3.25 -19.00 -4.70
CA TYR A 271 4.68 -18.89 -5.02
C TYR A 271 5.39 -17.81 -4.18
N GLY A 272 4.64 -17.02 -3.43
CA GLY A 272 5.19 -16.03 -2.51
C GLY A 272 5.71 -16.67 -1.21
N PRO A 273 6.29 -15.87 -0.32
CA PRO A 273 6.72 -16.33 0.99
C PRO A 273 5.54 -16.80 1.83
N GLU A 274 5.83 -17.63 2.85
CA GLU A 274 4.82 -17.98 3.85
C GLU A 274 4.19 -16.72 4.45
N ASN A 275 2.91 -16.83 4.81
CA ASN A 275 2.22 -15.70 5.44
C ASN A 275 2.86 -15.41 6.80
N ILE A 276 3.31 -14.17 6.99
CA ILE A 276 3.80 -13.72 8.29
C ILE A 276 2.57 -13.48 9.17
N ASN A 277 2.47 -14.22 10.27
CA ASN A 277 1.44 -13.98 11.26
C ASN A 277 1.77 -12.69 12.03
N PRO A 278 0.91 -11.66 11.99
CA PRO A 278 1.17 -10.39 12.66
C PRO A 278 1.41 -10.49 14.17
N ASP A 279 0.87 -11.53 14.82
CA ASP A 279 1.04 -11.74 16.26
C ASP A 279 2.37 -12.42 16.63
N ASN A 280 3.11 -12.93 15.64
CA ASN A 280 4.35 -13.67 15.86
C ASN A 280 5.54 -13.17 15.05
N CYS A 281 5.40 -12.04 14.35
CA CYS A 281 6.51 -11.45 13.60
C CYS A 281 7.67 -11.06 14.52
N ASP A 282 8.91 -11.11 14.00
CA ASP A 282 10.13 -10.89 14.79
C ASP A 282 10.64 -9.45 14.78
N PHE A 283 9.83 -8.53 14.30
CA PHE A 283 10.12 -7.09 14.21
C PHE A 283 9.09 -6.24 14.95
#